data_445adac637f0dc58a0bae11a8652d4f6
#
_entry.id   445adac637f0dc58a0bae11a8652d4f6
#
_cell.length_a   1.000
_cell.length_b   1.000
_cell.length_c   1.000
_cell.angle_alpha   90.00
_cell.angle_beta   90.00
_cell.angle_gamma   90.00
#
_symmetry.space_group_name_H-M   'P 1'
#
loop_
_entity.id
_entity.type
_entity.pdbx_description
1 polymer ?
#
loop_
_entity_poly.entity_id
_entity_poly.type
_entity_poly.pdbx_seq_one_letter_code
_entity_poly.pdbx_strand_id
1 'polypeptide(L)'
;MSLFKSVATFGGLTLVSRVTGFLRDMVLAYFLGASAMADAFVVSFKLPNLFRSLFAEGAFTSAFVPLFSQKLVADGKKKSIFFAAQAIAVLTSIVGLFVLLFELLMPYVVAVLAPGFHDNPEKMALAVQLCRITFPFLLLISIVSFQGGILNSFEKFAAPAAAPIILNITMIVAAFTLPPFLPSTAHGIALGITIAGVLEVLWLAFFLHRIGVKIHPYLHIFKIMKNPEIHTLFKRIAPGVVGAGIYQINMAVDTILVSLVGSGALSWLYYANRLQQLPLGVVGAAISVALLPLLSKALKAGDIDNARQTQDKAVEYGLLLSLPAAALLIVLAQPIVVFLFRHGQFSLSDASQTAWAVIAYSVGLPCYVMTKALMPNFFARGDTITPVKYSFWVFVTNLTFNIILMRFFGHVGIAMATTIAAFVSLGQYVAGLKKRDYWQFQKPLLIKMLKIFSVTVIMGVGVHEYLQVMQFYFPQYLTDYLNTFGVLAGAGIFALAIFLTLAKICGVVDIWQIIRAGRQKYGKKSA
;
A
#
# COMPACT_ATOMS: atom_id res chain seq x y z
N MET A 1 10.13 7.05 26.64
CA MET A 1 11.03 6.46 25.61
C MET A 1 11.59 7.60 24.79
N SER A 2 12.87 7.55 24.33
CA SER A 2 13.35 8.57 23.40
C SER A 2 12.57 8.46 22.08
N LEU A 3 12.24 9.59 21.44
CA LEU A 3 11.53 9.66 20.16
C LEU A 3 12.15 8.71 19.12
N PHE A 4 13.48 8.64 19.12
CA PHE A 4 14.24 7.75 18.24
C PHE A 4 13.90 6.26 18.47
N LYS A 5 13.76 5.82 19.73
CA LYS A 5 13.42 4.43 20.05
C LYS A 5 12.00 4.10 19.59
N SER A 6 11.06 5.03 19.74
CA SER A 6 9.67 4.86 19.26
C SER A 6 9.60 4.75 17.74
N VAL A 7 10.31 5.63 17.01
CA VAL A 7 10.39 5.62 15.54
C VAL A 7 11.06 4.35 15.03
N ALA A 8 12.16 3.92 15.65
CA ALA A 8 12.85 2.68 15.27
C ALA A 8 11.98 1.43 15.50
N THR A 9 11.27 1.36 16.63
CA THR A 9 10.36 0.25 16.93
C THR A 9 9.18 0.21 15.95
N PHE A 10 8.54 1.34 15.68
CA PHE A 10 7.45 1.45 14.72
C PHE A 10 7.90 1.05 13.31
N GLY A 11 9.04 1.60 12.86
CA GLY A 11 9.60 1.30 11.53
C GLY A 11 10.01 -0.18 11.40
N GLY A 12 10.63 -0.75 12.43
CA GLY A 12 11.01 -2.17 12.46
C GLY A 12 9.80 -3.10 12.38
N LEU A 13 8.75 -2.87 13.19
CA LEU A 13 7.52 -3.65 13.15
C LEU A 13 6.76 -3.49 11.82
N THR A 14 6.78 -2.29 11.24
CA THR A 14 6.21 -2.08 9.89
C THR A 14 6.96 -2.89 8.83
N LEU A 15 8.28 -2.98 8.92
CA LEU A 15 9.08 -3.81 8.01
C LEU A 15 8.75 -5.30 8.18
N VAL A 16 8.68 -5.80 9.42
CA VAL A 16 8.27 -7.18 9.71
C VAL A 16 6.87 -7.46 9.17
N SER A 17 5.93 -6.53 9.35
CA SER A 17 4.57 -6.65 8.79
C SER A 17 4.57 -6.75 7.25
N ARG A 18 5.44 -6.00 6.57
CA ARG A 18 5.56 -6.08 5.09
C ARG A 18 6.13 -7.43 4.65
N VAL A 19 7.15 -7.92 5.34
CA VAL A 19 7.75 -9.24 5.05
C VAL A 19 6.72 -10.35 5.29
N THR A 20 6.04 -10.35 6.44
CA THR A 20 5.00 -11.36 6.74
C THR A 20 3.81 -11.27 5.79
N GLY A 21 3.44 -10.06 5.35
CA GLY A 21 2.40 -9.85 4.33
C GLY A 21 2.80 -10.42 2.98
N PHE A 22 4.06 -10.30 2.60
CA PHE A 22 4.58 -10.89 1.37
C PHE A 22 4.64 -12.42 1.45
N LEU A 23 5.09 -12.98 2.57
CA LEU A 23 5.06 -14.43 2.81
C LEU A 23 3.62 -14.98 2.75
N ARG A 24 2.64 -14.28 3.32
CA ARG A 24 1.23 -14.61 3.18
C ARG A 24 0.82 -14.69 1.70
N ASP A 25 1.20 -13.69 0.89
CA ASP A 25 0.82 -13.64 -0.52
C ASP A 25 1.47 -14.80 -1.31
N MET A 26 2.69 -15.25 -0.96
CA MET A 26 3.29 -16.48 -1.50
C MET A 26 2.49 -17.73 -1.12
N VAL A 27 2.05 -17.82 0.14
CA VAL A 27 1.19 -18.93 0.62
C VAL A 27 -0.16 -18.92 -0.10
N LEU A 28 -0.76 -17.75 -0.34
CA LEU A 28 -1.98 -17.63 -1.13
C LEU A 28 -1.79 -18.13 -2.56
N ALA A 29 -0.68 -17.76 -3.21
CA ALA A 29 -0.33 -18.25 -4.55
C ALA A 29 -0.15 -19.77 -4.57
N TYR A 30 0.52 -20.33 -3.55
CA TYR A 30 0.72 -21.76 -3.41
C TYR A 30 -0.59 -22.56 -3.37
N PHE A 31 -1.54 -22.11 -2.57
CA PHE A 31 -2.79 -22.84 -2.33
C PHE A 31 -3.90 -22.54 -3.34
N LEU A 32 -3.99 -21.31 -3.82
CA LEU A 32 -5.09 -20.85 -4.67
C LEU A 32 -4.69 -20.70 -6.14
N GLY A 33 -3.40 -20.50 -6.42
CA GLY A 33 -2.92 -20.19 -7.77
C GLY A 33 -3.47 -18.86 -8.28
N ALA A 34 -3.78 -18.80 -9.57
CA ALA A 34 -4.56 -17.74 -10.20
C ALA A 34 -5.84 -18.31 -10.83
N SER A 35 -6.58 -19.06 -10.05
CA SER A 35 -7.81 -19.77 -10.41
C SER A 35 -9.07 -18.91 -10.21
N ALA A 36 -10.22 -19.45 -10.63
CA ALA A 36 -11.52 -18.86 -10.29
C ALA A 36 -11.71 -18.71 -8.77
N MET A 37 -11.20 -19.67 -7.99
CA MET A 37 -11.22 -19.63 -6.52
C MET A 37 -10.34 -18.51 -5.98
N ALA A 38 -9.17 -18.30 -6.55
CA ALA A 38 -8.28 -17.19 -6.19
C ALA A 38 -8.93 -15.82 -6.47
N ASP A 39 -9.56 -15.67 -7.63
CA ASP A 39 -10.28 -14.43 -7.97
C ASP A 39 -11.44 -14.14 -7.00
N ALA A 40 -12.24 -15.16 -6.67
CA ALA A 40 -13.33 -15.03 -5.68
C ALA A 40 -12.77 -14.61 -4.31
N PHE A 41 -11.64 -15.21 -3.89
CA PHE A 41 -10.95 -14.83 -2.68
C PHE A 41 -10.39 -13.39 -2.73
N VAL A 42 -9.78 -12.99 -3.85
CA VAL A 42 -9.26 -11.61 -4.01
C VAL A 42 -10.37 -10.58 -3.89
N VAL A 43 -11.55 -10.83 -4.47
CA VAL A 43 -12.73 -9.96 -4.29
C VAL A 43 -13.15 -9.90 -2.84
N SER A 44 -13.25 -11.05 -2.15
CA SER A 44 -13.65 -11.11 -0.74
C SER A 44 -12.65 -10.42 0.19
N PHE A 45 -11.36 -10.48 -0.11
CA PHE A 45 -10.32 -9.79 0.65
C PHE A 45 -10.28 -8.28 0.38
N LYS A 46 -10.54 -7.86 -0.86
CA LYS A 46 -10.59 -6.44 -1.23
C LYS A 46 -11.79 -5.72 -0.65
N LEU A 47 -12.96 -6.35 -0.57
CA LEU A 47 -14.21 -5.70 -0.17
C LEU A 47 -14.15 -5.03 1.22
N PRO A 48 -13.79 -5.72 2.33
CA PRO A 48 -13.64 -5.04 3.61
C PRO A 48 -12.52 -3.99 3.60
N ASN A 49 -11.45 -4.19 2.81
CA ASN A 49 -10.34 -3.24 2.70
C ASN A 49 -10.72 -1.93 1.99
N LEU A 50 -11.67 -1.97 1.04
CA LEU A 50 -12.21 -0.74 0.42
C LEU A 50 -12.84 0.17 1.47
N PHE A 51 -13.59 -0.38 2.41
CA PHE A 51 -14.27 0.39 3.45
C PHE A 51 -13.39 0.68 4.67
N ARG A 52 -12.34 -0.12 4.90
CA ARG A 52 -11.39 0.07 6.00
C ARG A 52 -10.77 1.46 5.98
N SER A 53 -10.39 1.96 4.84
CA SER A 53 -9.77 3.29 4.71
C SER A 53 -10.77 4.42 5.01
N LEU A 54 -12.07 4.20 4.80
CA LEU A 54 -13.13 5.16 5.11
C LEU A 54 -13.44 5.17 6.62
N PHE A 55 -13.65 4.00 7.21
CA PHE A 55 -14.14 3.86 8.58
C PHE A 55 -13.03 3.73 9.63
N ALA A 56 -11.90 3.12 9.29
CA ALA A 56 -10.88 2.73 10.26
C ALA A 56 -9.61 3.60 10.23
N GLU A 57 -8.96 3.75 9.08
CA GLU A 57 -7.61 4.31 9.03
C GLU A 57 -7.54 5.79 8.64
N GLY A 58 -8.45 6.27 7.80
CA GLY A 58 -8.36 7.60 7.21
C GLY A 58 -9.05 8.68 8.05
N ALA A 59 -10.33 8.86 7.78
CA ALA A 59 -11.12 9.96 8.31
C ALA A 59 -11.36 9.86 9.82
N PHE A 60 -11.63 8.64 10.34
CA PHE A 60 -11.94 8.48 11.76
C PHE A 60 -10.70 8.72 12.64
N THR A 61 -9.60 8.05 12.37
CA THR A 61 -8.38 8.17 13.19
C THR A 61 -7.81 9.59 13.16
N SER A 62 -7.82 10.25 12.00
CA SER A 62 -7.34 11.63 11.86
C SER A 62 -8.17 12.66 12.63
N ALA A 63 -9.46 12.40 12.83
CA ALA A 63 -10.34 13.26 13.62
C ALA A 63 -10.33 12.90 15.11
N PHE A 64 -10.36 11.60 15.44
CA PHE A 64 -10.47 11.10 16.81
C PHE A 64 -9.20 11.34 17.63
N VAL A 65 -8.02 10.97 17.11
CA VAL A 65 -6.76 11.02 17.87
C VAL A 65 -6.44 12.43 18.38
N PRO A 66 -6.52 13.51 17.57
CA PRO A 66 -6.30 14.86 18.08
C PRO A 66 -7.31 15.30 19.14
N LEU A 67 -8.60 14.97 18.94
CA LEU A 67 -9.65 15.31 19.92
C LEU A 67 -9.43 14.57 21.24
N PHE A 68 -9.13 13.28 21.18
CA PHE A 68 -8.86 12.47 22.36
C PHE A 68 -7.63 12.96 23.11
N SER A 69 -6.53 13.28 22.38
CA SER A 69 -5.30 13.80 22.98
C SER A 69 -5.50 15.17 23.62
N GLN A 70 -6.26 16.09 22.99
CA GLN A 70 -6.63 17.37 23.58
C GLN A 70 -7.42 17.19 24.87
N LYS A 71 -8.42 16.29 24.88
CA LYS A 71 -9.21 15.99 26.09
C LYS A 71 -8.38 15.33 27.18
N LEU A 72 -7.43 14.48 26.82
CA LEU A 72 -6.54 13.83 27.77
C LEU A 72 -5.72 14.86 28.58
N VAL A 73 -5.31 15.94 27.92
CA VAL A 73 -4.56 17.05 28.56
C VAL A 73 -5.52 17.97 29.33
N ALA A 74 -6.66 18.35 28.74
CA ALA A 74 -7.58 19.33 29.33
C ALA A 74 -8.46 18.78 30.45
N ASP A 75 -9.05 17.58 30.25
CA ASP A 75 -10.09 17.03 31.11
C ASP A 75 -9.61 15.84 31.97
N GLY A 76 -8.40 15.37 31.71
CA GLY A 76 -7.80 14.22 32.37
C GLY A 76 -8.32 12.86 31.90
N LYS A 77 -7.68 11.79 32.38
CA LYS A 77 -7.85 10.41 31.88
C LYS A 77 -9.29 9.89 31.96
N LYS A 78 -10.00 10.13 33.06
CA LYS A 78 -11.36 9.57 33.28
C LYS A 78 -12.37 10.09 32.26
N LYS A 79 -12.41 11.41 32.05
CA LYS A 79 -13.35 12.04 31.09
C LYS A 79 -13.03 11.66 29.66
N SER A 80 -11.74 11.56 29.33
CA SER A 80 -11.28 11.14 27.99
C SER A 80 -11.66 9.69 27.68
N ILE A 81 -11.51 8.78 28.66
CA ILE A 81 -11.97 7.38 28.50
C ILE A 81 -13.47 7.30 28.31
N PHE A 82 -14.25 8.14 29.03
CA PHE A 82 -15.70 8.20 28.86
C PHE A 82 -16.08 8.69 27.45
N PHE A 83 -15.42 9.74 26.93
CA PHE A 83 -15.58 10.16 25.55
C PHE A 83 -15.22 9.06 24.56
N ALA A 84 -14.11 8.33 24.79
CA ALA A 84 -13.72 7.19 23.96
C ALA A 84 -14.76 6.07 24.00
N ALA A 85 -15.36 5.76 25.17
CA ALA A 85 -16.43 4.76 25.28
C ALA A 85 -17.69 5.15 24.49
N GLN A 86 -18.03 6.44 24.45
CA GLN A 86 -19.12 6.95 23.62
C GLN A 86 -18.76 6.88 22.11
N ALA A 87 -17.54 7.30 21.73
CA ALA A 87 -17.10 7.31 20.35
C ALA A 87 -17.05 5.88 19.77
N ILE A 88 -16.53 4.90 20.51
CA ILE A 88 -16.50 3.50 20.05
C ILE A 88 -17.92 2.90 19.96
N ALA A 89 -18.82 3.23 20.87
CA ALA A 89 -20.20 2.75 20.81
C ALA A 89 -20.91 3.23 19.55
N VAL A 90 -20.73 4.48 19.16
CA VAL A 90 -21.30 5.02 17.91
C VAL A 90 -20.61 4.41 16.69
N LEU A 91 -19.27 4.31 16.68
CA LEU A 91 -18.53 3.70 15.58
C LEU A 91 -18.98 2.25 15.35
N THR A 92 -19.01 1.44 16.42
CA THR A 92 -19.41 0.02 16.31
C THR A 92 -20.86 -0.15 15.90
N SER A 93 -21.75 0.77 16.30
CA SER A 93 -23.15 0.72 15.87
C SER A 93 -23.32 1.08 14.40
N ILE A 94 -22.63 2.12 13.91
CA ILE A 94 -22.70 2.52 12.51
C ILE A 94 -22.07 1.45 11.63
N VAL A 95 -20.85 1.01 11.95
CA VAL A 95 -20.15 0.01 11.16
C VAL A 95 -20.83 -1.36 11.29
N GLY A 96 -21.35 -1.71 12.47
CA GLY A 96 -22.10 -2.95 12.67
C GLY A 96 -23.39 -3.00 11.85
N LEU A 97 -24.16 -1.90 11.83
CA LEU A 97 -25.35 -1.79 10.97
C LEU A 97 -24.98 -1.85 9.49
N PHE A 98 -23.88 -1.19 9.09
CA PHE A 98 -23.36 -1.23 7.72
C PHE A 98 -22.96 -2.66 7.34
N VAL A 99 -22.23 -3.37 8.19
CA VAL A 99 -21.85 -4.76 7.97
C VAL A 99 -23.08 -5.64 7.84
N LEU A 100 -24.06 -5.52 8.75
CA LEU A 100 -25.31 -6.29 8.70
C LEU A 100 -26.07 -6.05 7.40
N LEU A 101 -26.19 -4.80 6.97
CA LEU A 101 -26.85 -4.43 5.72
C LEU A 101 -26.15 -5.08 4.51
N PHE A 102 -24.82 -5.02 4.47
CA PHE A 102 -24.04 -5.61 3.38
C PHE A 102 -24.08 -7.14 3.41
N GLU A 103 -24.14 -7.79 4.59
CA GLU A 103 -24.33 -9.24 4.71
C GLU A 103 -25.65 -9.69 4.06
N LEU A 104 -26.74 -8.95 4.31
CA LEU A 104 -28.04 -9.21 3.71
C LEU A 104 -28.01 -8.99 2.18
N LEU A 105 -27.34 -7.94 1.74
CA LEU A 105 -27.25 -7.54 0.33
C LEU A 105 -26.04 -8.13 -0.39
N MET A 106 -25.27 -9.05 0.23
CA MET A 106 -24.00 -9.53 -0.32
C MET A 106 -24.07 -10.04 -1.76
N PRO A 107 -25.10 -10.79 -2.20
CA PRO A 107 -25.21 -11.21 -3.59
C PRO A 107 -25.24 -10.03 -4.57
N TYR A 108 -25.94 -8.96 -4.23
CA TYR A 108 -26.01 -7.75 -5.07
C TYR A 108 -24.70 -6.96 -5.01
N VAL A 109 -24.06 -6.89 -3.84
CA VAL A 109 -22.75 -6.22 -3.67
C VAL A 109 -21.69 -6.89 -4.55
N VAL A 110 -21.62 -8.23 -4.52
CA VAL A 110 -20.68 -8.99 -5.35
C VAL A 110 -21.02 -8.86 -6.83
N ALA A 111 -22.31 -8.87 -7.19
CA ALA A 111 -22.77 -8.68 -8.57
C ALA A 111 -22.33 -7.31 -9.14
N VAL A 112 -22.35 -6.26 -8.33
CA VAL A 112 -21.87 -4.92 -8.73
C VAL A 112 -20.36 -4.86 -8.78
N LEU A 113 -19.65 -5.47 -7.80
CA LEU A 113 -18.20 -5.37 -7.69
C LEU A 113 -17.45 -6.31 -8.66
N ALA A 114 -18.07 -7.43 -9.04
CA ALA A 114 -17.50 -8.42 -9.93
C ALA A 114 -18.55 -8.93 -10.96
N PRO A 115 -19.08 -8.06 -11.84
CA PRO A 115 -20.12 -8.42 -12.79
C PRO A 115 -19.69 -9.53 -13.75
N GLY A 116 -18.40 -9.64 -14.08
CA GLY A 116 -17.89 -10.73 -14.92
C GLY A 116 -17.96 -12.13 -14.27
N PHE A 117 -18.38 -12.24 -13.01
CA PHE A 117 -18.62 -13.56 -12.39
C PHE A 117 -20.01 -14.12 -12.73
N HIS A 118 -20.90 -13.35 -13.33
CA HIS A 118 -22.22 -13.82 -13.76
C HIS A 118 -22.15 -14.99 -14.76
N ASP A 119 -21.10 -15.03 -15.57
CA ASP A 119 -20.91 -16.10 -16.57
C ASP A 119 -20.52 -17.44 -15.92
N ASN A 120 -20.16 -17.43 -14.61
CA ASN A 120 -19.82 -18.62 -13.85
C ASN A 120 -20.54 -18.62 -12.48
N PRO A 121 -21.72 -19.26 -12.40
CA PRO A 121 -22.55 -19.28 -11.19
C PRO A 121 -21.84 -19.85 -9.96
N GLU A 122 -20.96 -20.84 -10.14
CA GLU A 122 -20.19 -21.43 -9.03
C GLU A 122 -19.18 -20.41 -8.47
N LYS A 123 -18.46 -19.70 -9.34
CA LYS A 123 -17.53 -18.63 -8.96
C LYS A 123 -18.26 -17.50 -8.23
N MET A 124 -19.46 -17.12 -8.73
CA MET A 124 -20.29 -16.10 -8.11
C MET A 124 -20.77 -16.53 -6.72
N ALA A 125 -21.29 -17.75 -6.59
CA ALA A 125 -21.73 -18.30 -5.30
C ALA A 125 -20.58 -18.38 -4.29
N LEU A 126 -19.40 -18.84 -4.72
CA LEU A 126 -18.20 -18.88 -3.91
C LEU A 126 -17.78 -17.48 -3.45
N ALA A 127 -17.76 -16.49 -4.35
CA ALA A 127 -17.41 -15.12 -4.00
C ALA A 127 -18.35 -14.54 -2.93
N VAL A 128 -19.67 -14.79 -3.06
CA VAL A 128 -20.66 -14.36 -2.06
C VAL A 128 -20.39 -15.00 -0.70
N GLN A 129 -20.14 -16.32 -0.67
CA GLN A 129 -19.82 -17.03 0.58
C GLN A 129 -18.55 -16.49 1.24
N LEU A 130 -17.47 -16.33 0.47
CA LEU A 130 -16.22 -15.81 0.98
C LEU A 130 -16.33 -14.35 1.46
N CYS A 131 -17.08 -13.51 0.74
CA CYS A 131 -17.36 -12.14 1.15
C CYS A 131 -18.12 -12.10 2.50
N ARG A 132 -19.13 -12.95 2.69
CA ARG A 132 -19.84 -13.06 3.97
C ARG A 132 -18.94 -13.47 5.12
N ILE A 133 -17.96 -14.34 4.88
CA ILE A 133 -17.01 -14.75 5.92
C ILE A 133 -16.03 -13.62 6.25
N THR A 134 -15.58 -12.86 5.24
CA THR A 134 -14.54 -11.83 5.43
C THR A 134 -15.09 -10.47 5.83
N PHE A 135 -16.35 -10.13 5.47
CA PHE A 135 -16.87 -8.78 5.65
C PHE A 135 -17.00 -8.33 7.12
N PRO A 136 -17.33 -9.23 8.10
CA PRO A 136 -17.29 -8.89 9.52
C PRO A 136 -15.94 -8.37 10.02
N PHE A 137 -14.84 -8.69 9.33
CA PHE A 137 -13.52 -8.13 9.60
C PHE A 137 -13.52 -6.59 9.56
N LEU A 138 -14.39 -5.95 8.75
CA LEU A 138 -14.50 -4.49 8.72
C LEU A 138 -14.85 -3.89 10.08
N LEU A 139 -15.78 -4.51 10.83
CA LEU A 139 -16.11 -4.08 12.17
C LEU A 139 -14.94 -4.27 13.13
N LEU A 140 -14.29 -5.43 13.07
CA LEU A 140 -13.16 -5.77 13.94
C LEU A 140 -11.98 -4.83 13.69
N ILE A 141 -11.59 -4.60 12.45
CA ILE A 141 -10.48 -3.70 12.12
C ILE A 141 -10.79 -2.22 12.45
N SER A 142 -12.06 -1.83 12.46
CA SER A 142 -12.48 -0.50 12.91
C SER A 142 -12.26 -0.35 14.41
N ILE A 143 -12.57 -1.38 15.20
CA ILE A 143 -12.28 -1.44 16.65
C ILE A 143 -10.76 -1.42 16.89
N VAL A 144 -9.98 -2.20 16.13
CA VAL A 144 -8.51 -2.24 16.19
C VAL A 144 -7.92 -0.85 15.95
N SER A 145 -8.37 -0.16 14.91
CA SER A 145 -7.89 1.19 14.59
C SER A 145 -8.23 2.21 15.68
N PHE A 146 -9.42 2.08 16.27
CA PHE A 146 -9.82 2.91 17.40
C PHE A 146 -8.95 2.67 18.64
N GLN A 147 -8.74 1.41 19.03
CA GLN A 147 -7.87 1.02 20.13
C GLN A 147 -6.42 1.48 19.89
N GLY A 148 -5.94 1.33 18.64
CA GLY A 148 -4.63 1.81 18.22
C GLY A 148 -4.49 3.33 18.34
N GLY A 149 -5.53 4.09 17.98
CA GLY A 149 -5.57 5.54 18.15
C GLY A 149 -5.44 5.98 19.62
N ILE A 150 -6.11 5.28 20.54
CA ILE A 150 -5.96 5.53 21.99
C ILE A 150 -4.52 5.20 22.42
N LEU A 151 -3.99 4.02 22.08
CA LEU A 151 -2.63 3.62 22.44
C LEU A 151 -1.58 4.62 21.92
N ASN A 152 -1.75 5.11 20.69
CA ASN A 152 -0.88 6.13 20.10
C ASN A 152 -0.93 7.46 20.89
N SER A 153 -2.11 7.85 21.39
CA SER A 153 -2.26 9.04 22.25
C SER A 153 -1.57 8.89 23.62
N PHE A 154 -1.32 7.65 24.06
CA PHE A 154 -0.50 7.33 25.22
C PHE A 154 0.95 6.98 24.88
N GLU A 155 1.41 7.33 23.67
CA GLU A 155 2.78 7.06 23.15
C GLU A 155 3.15 5.56 23.11
N LYS A 156 2.16 4.67 22.99
CA LYS A 156 2.34 3.22 22.89
C LYS A 156 2.19 2.75 21.45
N PHE A 157 3.18 3.02 20.61
CA PHE A 157 3.14 2.77 19.16
C PHE A 157 3.41 1.31 18.75
N ALA A 158 4.08 0.54 19.60
CA ALA A 158 4.52 -0.82 19.25
C ALA A 158 3.36 -1.79 19.06
N ALA A 159 2.36 -1.79 19.96
CA ALA A 159 1.25 -2.72 19.90
C ALA A 159 0.35 -2.53 18.66
N PRO A 160 -0.05 -1.29 18.29
CA PRO A 160 -0.77 -1.05 17.03
C PRO A 160 0.06 -1.41 15.78
N ALA A 161 1.37 -1.13 15.79
CA ALA A 161 2.24 -1.47 14.68
C ALA A 161 2.42 -2.98 14.46
N ALA A 162 2.23 -3.79 15.51
CA ALA A 162 2.32 -5.24 15.44
C ALA A 162 1.00 -5.91 14.96
N ALA A 163 -0.16 -5.25 15.06
CA ALA A 163 -1.44 -5.83 14.71
C ALA A 163 -1.47 -6.44 13.28
N PRO A 164 -0.99 -5.78 12.21
CA PRO A 164 -1.01 -6.37 10.87
C PRO A 164 -0.14 -7.65 10.74
N ILE A 165 0.82 -7.87 11.64
CA ILE A 165 1.61 -9.11 11.69
C ILE A 165 0.71 -10.26 12.12
N ILE A 166 -0.19 -10.03 13.08
CA ILE A 166 -1.17 -11.02 13.56
C ILE A 166 -2.07 -11.44 12.40
N LEU A 167 -2.59 -10.49 11.61
CA LEU A 167 -3.38 -10.80 10.41
C LEU A 167 -2.63 -11.74 9.47
N ASN A 168 -1.41 -11.37 9.12
CA ASN A 168 -0.62 -12.14 8.16
C ASN A 168 -0.31 -13.56 8.66
N ILE A 169 0.12 -13.69 9.92
CA ILE A 169 0.44 -15.00 10.52
C ILE A 169 -0.82 -15.85 10.63
N THR A 170 -1.94 -15.28 11.10
CA THR A 170 -3.19 -16.03 11.24
C THR A 170 -3.70 -16.54 9.89
N MET A 171 -3.61 -15.74 8.83
CA MET A 171 -3.98 -16.18 7.48
C MET A 171 -3.06 -17.32 6.98
N ILE A 172 -1.74 -17.22 7.23
CA ILE A 172 -0.79 -18.30 6.88
C ILE A 172 -1.18 -19.58 7.63
N VAL A 173 -1.33 -19.51 8.95
CA VAL A 173 -1.70 -20.69 9.77
C VAL A 173 -3.04 -21.26 9.31
N ALA A 174 -4.04 -20.41 9.07
CA ALA A 174 -5.36 -20.84 8.59
C ALA A 174 -5.30 -21.56 7.24
N ALA A 175 -4.41 -21.13 6.33
CA ALA A 175 -4.22 -21.79 5.03
C ALA A 175 -3.73 -23.23 5.15
N PHE A 176 -2.93 -23.55 6.18
CA PHE A 176 -2.42 -24.90 6.41
C PHE A 176 -3.31 -25.76 7.31
N THR A 177 -4.09 -25.16 8.21
CA THR A 177 -4.79 -25.92 9.26
C THR A 177 -6.28 -26.09 9.04
N LEU A 178 -6.95 -25.12 8.40
CA LEU A 178 -8.42 -25.12 8.28
C LEU A 178 -9.00 -25.85 7.06
N PRO A 179 -8.29 -26.04 5.91
CA PRO A 179 -8.86 -26.67 4.75
C PRO A 179 -9.50 -28.07 4.97
N PRO A 180 -8.95 -28.94 5.84
CA PRO A 180 -9.56 -30.26 6.09
C PRO A 180 -10.96 -30.19 6.70
N PHE A 181 -11.33 -29.07 7.32
CA PHE A 181 -12.60 -28.90 8.04
C PHE A 181 -13.62 -28.05 7.28
N LEU A 182 -13.26 -27.53 6.09
CA LEU A 182 -14.03 -26.54 5.35
C LEU A 182 -14.18 -26.93 3.88
N PRO A 183 -15.19 -26.39 3.17
CA PRO A 183 -15.50 -26.81 1.77
C PRO A 183 -14.33 -26.56 0.80
N SER A 184 -13.47 -25.57 1.04
CA SER A 184 -12.28 -25.30 0.23
C SER A 184 -11.22 -24.54 1.03
N THR A 185 -10.00 -24.52 0.50
CA THR A 185 -8.89 -23.75 1.07
C THR A 185 -9.20 -22.25 1.15
N ALA A 186 -9.94 -21.70 0.18
CA ALA A 186 -10.37 -20.31 0.20
C ALA A 186 -11.26 -19.98 1.41
N HIS A 187 -12.15 -20.89 1.81
CA HIS A 187 -12.97 -20.74 3.01
C HIS A 187 -12.10 -20.72 4.29
N GLY A 188 -11.08 -21.59 4.36
CA GLY A 188 -10.15 -21.60 5.48
C GLY A 188 -9.40 -20.27 5.63
N ILE A 189 -8.87 -19.76 4.54
CA ILE A 189 -8.14 -18.49 4.53
C ILE A 189 -9.08 -17.30 4.83
N ALA A 190 -10.29 -17.29 4.27
CA ALA A 190 -11.30 -16.28 4.54
C ALA A 190 -11.71 -16.24 6.02
N LEU A 191 -11.93 -17.41 6.64
CA LEU A 191 -12.19 -17.51 8.08
C LEU A 191 -10.98 -17.04 8.90
N GLY A 192 -9.76 -17.33 8.44
CA GLY A 192 -8.52 -16.84 9.02
C GLY A 192 -8.47 -15.32 9.12
N ILE A 193 -9.04 -14.57 8.16
CA ILE A 193 -9.13 -13.10 8.20
C ILE A 193 -10.00 -12.64 9.37
N THR A 194 -11.16 -13.26 9.54
CA THR A 194 -12.09 -12.90 10.63
C THR A 194 -11.52 -13.28 11.99
N ILE A 195 -10.92 -14.46 12.12
CA ILE A 195 -10.21 -14.88 13.33
C ILE A 195 -9.08 -13.89 13.65
N ALA A 196 -8.30 -13.49 12.66
CA ALA A 196 -7.24 -12.50 12.84
C ALA A 196 -7.78 -11.18 13.40
N GLY A 197 -8.90 -10.69 12.89
CA GLY A 197 -9.54 -9.48 13.40
C GLY A 197 -9.92 -9.60 14.89
N VAL A 198 -10.44 -10.75 15.32
CA VAL A 198 -10.73 -11.01 16.74
C VAL A 198 -9.43 -11.00 17.56
N LEU A 199 -8.38 -11.68 17.07
CA LEU A 199 -7.08 -11.71 17.76
C LEU A 199 -6.45 -10.31 17.86
N GLU A 200 -6.55 -9.48 16.81
CA GLU A 200 -6.07 -8.09 16.82
C GLU A 200 -6.82 -7.23 17.85
N VAL A 201 -8.15 -7.37 17.94
CA VAL A 201 -8.97 -6.69 18.96
C VAL A 201 -8.53 -7.10 20.36
N LEU A 202 -8.36 -8.39 20.62
CA LEU A 202 -7.91 -8.91 21.91
C LEU A 202 -6.49 -8.46 22.24
N TRP A 203 -5.59 -8.46 21.27
CA TRP A 203 -4.23 -7.97 21.42
C TRP A 203 -4.18 -6.51 21.89
N LEU A 204 -4.89 -5.63 21.22
CA LEU A 204 -4.89 -4.21 21.60
C LEU A 204 -5.67 -3.96 22.89
N ALA A 205 -6.75 -4.68 23.15
CA ALA A 205 -7.47 -4.63 24.42
C ALA A 205 -6.58 -5.01 25.61
N PHE A 206 -5.73 -6.03 25.46
CA PHE A 206 -4.73 -6.40 26.45
C PHE A 206 -3.77 -5.25 26.77
N PHE A 207 -3.24 -4.57 25.76
CA PHE A 207 -2.35 -3.43 25.96
C PHE A 207 -3.06 -2.21 26.55
N LEU A 208 -4.31 -1.94 26.16
CA LEU A 208 -5.14 -0.92 26.79
C LEU A 208 -5.35 -1.22 28.29
N HIS A 209 -5.67 -2.48 28.61
CA HIS A 209 -5.80 -2.89 30.00
C HIS A 209 -4.50 -2.68 30.81
N ARG A 210 -3.34 -3.01 30.22
CA ARG A 210 -2.02 -2.80 30.87
C ARG A 210 -1.71 -1.34 31.19
N ILE A 211 -2.22 -0.39 30.41
CA ILE A 211 -2.06 1.06 30.70
C ILE A 211 -3.20 1.62 31.56
N GLY A 212 -4.08 0.74 32.09
CA GLY A 212 -5.21 1.12 32.94
C GLY A 212 -6.31 1.87 32.20
N VAL A 213 -6.48 1.60 30.90
CA VAL A 213 -7.61 2.09 30.10
C VAL A 213 -8.61 0.97 29.94
N LYS A 214 -9.74 1.08 30.65
CA LYS A 214 -10.86 0.15 30.55
C LYS A 214 -12.01 0.86 29.85
N ILE A 215 -12.35 0.42 28.65
CA ILE A 215 -13.46 0.96 27.86
C ILE A 215 -14.67 0.07 28.17
N HIS A 216 -15.63 0.62 28.90
CA HIS A 216 -16.88 -0.07 29.16
C HIS A 216 -17.86 0.16 28.02
N PRO A 217 -18.60 -0.88 27.57
CA PRO A 217 -19.64 -0.71 26.56
C PRO A 217 -20.70 0.32 27.03
N TYR A 218 -20.98 1.28 26.16
CA TYR A 218 -22.02 2.29 26.43
C TYR A 218 -23.22 2.01 25.53
N LEU A 219 -24.34 1.59 26.12
CA LEU A 219 -25.48 1.06 25.37
C LEU A 219 -26.52 2.13 24.96
N HIS A 220 -26.45 3.35 25.49
CA HIS A 220 -27.46 4.38 25.25
C HIS A 220 -27.13 5.25 24.01
N ILE A 221 -27.16 4.65 22.82
CA ILE A 221 -26.70 5.29 21.57
C ILE A 221 -27.45 6.58 21.25
N PHE A 222 -28.78 6.61 21.39
CA PHE A 222 -29.60 7.81 21.15
C PHE A 222 -29.23 8.98 22.06
N LYS A 223 -28.78 8.72 23.28
CA LYS A 223 -28.31 9.76 24.21
C LYS A 223 -26.94 10.29 23.81
N ILE A 224 -26.08 9.42 23.27
CA ILE A 224 -24.74 9.79 22.80
C ILE A 224 -24.83 10.71 21.56
N MET A 225 -25.74 10.43 20.63
CA MET A 225 -25.89 11.23 19.41
C MET A 225 -26.28 12.69 19.68
N LYS A 226 -26.82 12.98 20.86
CA LYS A 226 -27.11 14.36 21.32
C LYS A 226 -25.89 15.04 21.97
N ASN A 227 -24.77 14.32 22.17
CA ASN A 227 -23.57 14.89 22.77
C ASN A 227 -22.85 15.82 21.74
N PRO A 228 -22.62 17.11 22.07
CA PRO A 228 -21.94 18.05 21.19
C PRO A 228 -20.54 17.61 20.77
N GLU A 229 -19.84 16.87 21.63
CA GLU A 229 -18.49 16.38 21.38
C GLU A 229 -18.47 15.31 20.29
N ILE A 230 -19.45 14.42 20.31
CA ILE A 230 -19.63 13.39 19.29
C ILE A 230 -20.03 14.03 17.95
N HIS A 231 -20.91 15.06 18.00
CA HIS A 231 -21.24 15.83 16.80
C HIS A 231 -20.00 16.52 16.19
N THR A 232 -19.13 17.08 17.03
CA THR A 232 -17.87 17.70 16.59
C THR A 232 -16.94 16.65 15.95
N LEU A 233 -16.88 15.42 16.51
CA LEU A 233 -16.11 14.32 15.93
C LEU A 233 -16.61 14.00 14.51
N PHE A 234 -17.92 13.81 14.32
CA PHE A 234 -18.50 13.53 12.99
C PHE A 234 -18.28 14.66 11.99
N LYS A 235 -18.42 15.91 12.40
CA LYS A 235 -18.14 17.07 11.55
C LYS A 235 -16.70 17.10 11.06
N ARG A 236 -15.74 16.60 11.87
CA ARG A 236 -14.32 16.51 11.48
C ARG A 236 -14.04 15.29 10.59
N ILE A 237 -14.81 14.20 10.72
CA ILE A 237 -14.65 12.99 9.91
C ILE A 237 -15.11 13.21 8.47
N ALA A 238 -16.21 13.92 8.25
CA ALA A 238 -16.88 14.05 6.96
C ALA A 238 -15.96 14.48 5.79
N PRO A 239 -15.11 15.52 5.92
CA PRO A 239 -14.19 15.90 4.84
C PRO A 239 -13.16 14.82 4.51
N GLY A 240 -12.69 14.08 5.52
CA GLY A 240 -11.73 12.99 5.35
C GLY A 240 -12.32 11.80 4.58
N VAL A 241 -13.59 11.48 4.82
CA VAL A 241 -14.32 10.43 4.08
C VAL A 241 -14.43 10.78 2.60
N VAL A 242 -14.77 12.03 2.27
CA VAL A 242 -14.87 12.49 0.88
C VAL A 242 -13.49 12.39 0.18
N GLY A 243 -12.43 12.84 0.83
CA GLY A 243 -11.07 12.79 0.26
C GLY A 243 -10.57 11.36 0.01
N ALA A 244 -10.83 10.43 0.94
CA ALA A 244 -10.47 9.03 0.78
C ALA A 244 -11.37 8.31 -0.25
N GLY A 245 -12.61 8.75 -0.41
CA GLY A 245 -13.62 8.11 -1.25
C GLY A 245 -13.23 8.00 -2.72
N ILE A 246 -12.62 9.03 -3.30
CA ILE A 246 -12.21 9.04 -4.72
C ILE A 246 -11.23 7.89 -5.00
N TYR A 247 -10.25 7.69 -4.12
CA TYR A 247 -9.29 6.59 -4.28
C TYR A 247 -9.97 5.21 -4.18
N GLN A 248 -10.93 5.05 -3.25
CA GLN A 248 -11.65 3.80 -3.07
C GLN A 248 -12.60 3.51 -4.25
N ILE A 249 -13.23 4.54 -4.81
CA ILE A 249 -14.03 4.39 -6.05
C ILE A 249 -13.15 3.90 -7.19
N ASN A 250 -11.95 4.46 -7.37
CA ASN A 250 -11.02 3.99 -8.40
C ASN A 250 -10.67 2.52 -8.22
N MET A 251 -10.35 2.09 -6.99
CA MET A 251 -10.04 0.69 -6.66
C MET A 251 -11.23 -0.26 -6.92
N ALA A 252 -12.46 0.21 -6.64
CA ALA A 252 -13.67 -0.55 -6.92
C ALA A 252 -13.92 -0.68 -8.44
N VAL A 253 -13.79 0.41 -9.17
CA VAL A 253 -13.94 0.44 -10.64
C VAL A 253 -12.90 -0.45 -11.31
N ASP A 254 -11.64 -0.39 -10.89
CA ASP A 254 -10.61 -1.31 -11.39
C ASP A 254 -11.00 -2.77 -11.14
N THR A 255 -11.55 -3.11 -9.96
CA THR A 255 -11.99 -4.48 -9.64
C THR A 255 -13.16 -4.91 -10.53
N ILE A 256 -14.13 -4.02 -10.77
CA ILE A 256 -15.26 -4.25 -11.69
C ILE A 256 -14.75 -4.58 -13.08
N LEU A 257 -13.87 -3.74 -13.64
CA LEU A 257 -13.37 -3.91 -15.00
C LEU A 257 -12.49 -5.16 -15.15
N VAL A 258 -11.63 -5.44 -14.16
CA VAL A 258 -10.81 -6.66 -14.16
C VAL A 258 -11.67 -7.93 -14.14
N SER A 259 -12.80 -7.91 -13.42
CA SER A 259 -13.71 -9.07 -13.35
C SER A 259 -14.26 -9.47 -14.73
N LEU A 260 -14.40 -8.50 -15.65
CA LEU A 260 -14.90 -8.70 -17.02
C LEU A 260 -13.86 -9.29 -17.97
N VAL A 261 -12.58 -9.32 -17.60
CA VAL A 261 -11.49 -9.80 -18.46
C VAL A 261 -11.43 -11.33 -18.52
N GLY A 262 -11.84 -12.00 -17.44
CA GLY A 262 -11.83 -13.46 -17.38
C GLY A 262 -11.21 -14.01 -16.07
N SER A 263 -11.20 -15.34 -15.97
CA SER A 263 -10.67 -16.02 -14.78
C SER A 263 -9.16 -15.89 -14.69
N GLY A 264 -8.66 -15.64 -13.48
CA GLY A 264 -7.25 -15.41 -13.18
C GLY A 264 -6.81 -13.95 -13.24
N ALA A 265 -7.54 -13.08 -13.96
CA ALA A 265 -7.16 -11.69 -14.19
C ALA A 265 -7.02 -10.89 -12.89
N LEU A 266 -7.96 -11.05 -11.94
CA LEU A 266 -7.91 -10.40 -10.63
C LEU A 266 -6.70 -10.85 -9.83
N SER A 267 -6.38 -12.13 -9.88
CA SER A 267 -5.27 -12.73 -9.15
C SER A 267 -3.93 -12.32 -9.76
N TRP A 268 -3.77 -12.36 -11.09
CA TRP A 268 -2.53 -11.91 -11.75
C TRP A 268 -2.21 -10.44 -11.44
N LEU A 269 -3.20 -9.55 -11.52
CA LEU A 269 -3.01 -8.15 -11.15
C LEU A 269 -2.76 -7.96 -9.66
N TYR A 270 -3.38 -8.77 -8.80
CA TYR A 270 -3.14 -8.73 -7.35
C TYR A 270 -1.67 -9.03 -7.04
N TYR A 271 -1.12 -10.14 -7.56
CA TYR A 271 0.27 -10.52 -7.32
C TYR A 271 1.26 -9.54 -8.00
N ALA A 272 0.96 -9.07 -9.21
CA ALA A 272 1.78 -8.07 -9.89
C ALA A 272 1.87 -6.75 -9.11
N ASN A 273 0.74 -6.27 -8.59
CA ASN A 273 0.67 -5.05 -7.80
C ASN A 273 1.49 -5.17 -6.50
N ARG A 274 1.55 -6.38 -5.88
CA ARG A 274 2.40 -6.61 -4.69
C ARG A 274 3.87 -6.36 -4.96
N LEU A 275 4.38 -6.80 -6.10
CA LEU A 275 5.78 -6.58 -6.49
C LEU A 275 6.06 -5.10 -6.74
N GLN A 276 5.18 -4.38 -7.43
CA GLN A 276 5.31 -2.94 -7.64
C GLN A 276 5.27 -2.14 -6.33
N GLN A 277 4.44 -2.56 -5.37
CA GLN A 277 4.30 -1.86 -4.09
C GLN A 277 5.54 -1.95 -3.20
N LEU A 278 6.44 -2.92 -3.39
CA LEU A 278 7.65 -3.04 -2.59
C LEU A 278 8.56 -1.81 -2.75
N PRO A 279 9.08 -1.48 -3.95
CA PRO A 279 9.91 -0.28 -4.12
C PRO A 279 9.11 1.02 -3.89
N LEU A 280 7.85 1.09 -4.33
CA LEU A 280 7.00 2.27 -4.11
C LEU A 280 6.78 2.56 -2.62
N GLY A 281 6.57 1.54 -1.82
CA GLY A 281 6.33 1.67 -0.39
C GLY A 281 7.59 2.05 0.40
N VAL A 282 8.77 1.62 -0.05
CA VAL A 282 10.04 1.98 0.60
C VAL A 282 10.47 3.38 0.18
N VAL A 283 10.59 3.63 -1.12
CA VAL A 283 11.13 4.88 -1.66
C VAL A 283 10.12 6.02 -1.53
N GLY A 284 8.90 5.80 -2.03
CA GLY A 284 7.88 6.85 -2.09
C GLY A 284 7.40 7.30 -0.71
N ALA A 285 7.26 6.37 0.24
CA ALA A 285 6.86 6.73 1.61
C ALA A 285 7.97 7.48 2.35
N ALA A 286 9.23 7.01 2.23
CA ALA A 286 10.38 7.67 2.86
C ALA A 286 10.52 9.13 2.39
N ILE A 287 10.40 9.37 1.08
CA ILE A 287 10.48 10.72 0.51
C ILE A 287 9.32 11.60 1.02
N SER A 288 8.07 11.14 0.93
CA SER A 288 6.91 11.94 1.34
C SER A 288 6.97 12.35 2.81
N VAL A 289 7.34 11.42 3.70
CA VAL A 289 7.40 11.68 5.15
C VAL A 289 8.53 12.63 5.51
N ALA A 290 9.70 12.48 4.87
CA ALA A 290 10.86 13.35 5.14
C ALA A 290 10.72 14.74 4.53
N LEU A 291 10.12 14.84 3.34
CA LEU A 291 10.10 16.06 2.56
C LEU A 291 9.14 17.13 3.11
N LEU A 292 7.94 16.74 3.54
CA LEU A 292 6.90 17.68 3.97
C LEU A 292 7.36 18.59 5.13
N PRO A 293 7.96 18.10 6.23
CA PRO A 293 8.46 18.96 7.30
C PRO A 293 9.58 19.90 6.84
N LEU A 294 10.50 19.41 6.00
CA LEU A 294 11.63 20.20 5.49
C LEU A 294 11.15 21.35 4.61
N LEU A 295 10.24 21.07 3.67
CA LEU A 295 9.62 22.10 2.83
C LEU A 295 8.83 23.12 3.66
N SER A 296 8.00 22.64 4.61
CA SER A 296 7.20 23.52 5.46
C SER A 296 8.08 24.46 6.30
N LYS A 297 9.21 23.97 6.80
CA LYS A 297 10.18 24.78 7.56
C LYS A 297 10.84 25.84 6.67
N ALA A 298 11.34 25.46 5.50
CA ALA A 298 11.99 26.37 4.56
C ALA A 298 11.01 27.47 4.08
N LEU A 299 9.79 27.09 3.72
CA LEU A 299 8.77 28.02 3.26
C LEU A 299 8.31 28.99 4.36
N LYS A 300 8.14 28.53 5.61
CA LYS A 300 7.83 29.43 6.75
C LYS A 300 8.96 30.40 7.08
N ALA A 301 10.21 30.00 6.83
CA ALA A 301 11.38 30.88 6.99
C ALA A 301 11.58 31.86 5.82
N GLY A 302 10.74 31.80 4.76
CA GLY A 302 10.93 32.59 3.54
C GLY A 302 12.12 32.16 2.68
N ASP A 303 12.75 31.03 2.99
CA ASP A 303 13.93 30.51 2.28
C ASP A 303 13.50 29.68 1.07
N ILE A 304 13.14 30.38 0.00
CA ILE A 304 12.62 29.77 -1.23
C ILE A 304 13.69 28.95 -1.94
N ASP A 305 14.96 29.37 -1.88
CA ASP A 305 16.06 28.65 -2.54
C ASP A 305 16.32 27.30 -1.86
N ASN A 306 16.30 27.25 -0.54
CA ASN A 306 16.42 25.98 0.20
C ASN A 306 15.20 25.08 -0.04
N ALA A 307 14.00 25.65 -0.15
CA ALA A 307 12.81 24.89 -0.50
C ALA A 307 12.93 24.25 -1.90
N ARG A 308 13.43 25.00 -2.90
CA ARG A 308 13.71 24.49 -4.25
C ARG A 308 14.78 23.41 -4.26
N GLN A 309 15.91 23.63 -3.60
CA GLN A 309 16.99 22.64 -3.49
C GLN A 309 16.55 21.36 -2.79
N THR A 310 15.72 21.49 -1.74
CA THR A 310 15.15 20.34 -1.02
C THR A 310 14.23 19.53 -1.93
N GLN A 311 13.42 20.21 -2.75
CA GLN A 311 12.56 19.57 -3.75
C GLN A 311 13.38 18.87 -4.84
N ASP A 312 14.45 19.51 -5.35
CA ASP A 312 15.35 18.94 -6.36
C ASP A 312 16.00 17.65 -5.86
N LYS A 313 16.50 17.65 -4.62
CA LYS A 313 17.08 16.45 -3.98
C LYS A 313 16.06 15.34 -3.82
N ALA A 314 14.81 15.66 -3.47
CA ALA A 314 13.76 14.66 -3.36
C ALA A 314 13.43 14.00 -4.70
N VAL A 315 13.40 14.77 -5.79
CA VAL A 315 13.23 14.26 -7.15
C VAL A 315 14.44 13.42 -7.57
N GLU A 316 15.67 13.91 -7.34
CA GLU A 316 16.92 13.21 -7.65
C GLU A 316 16.98 11.85 -6.95
N TYR A 317 16.80 11.79 -5.63
CA TYR A 317 16.81 10.54 -4.87
C TYR A 317 15.64 9.62 -5.22
N GLY A 318 14.48 10.20 -5.49
CA GLY A 318 13.32 9.44 -5.95
C GLY A 318 13.61 8.68 -7.24
N LEU A 319 14.19 9.34 -8.24
CA LEU A 319 14.57 8.73 -9.52
C LEU A 319 15.76 7.79 -9.39
N LEU A 320 16.75 8.15 -8.58
CA LEU A 320 17.95 7.33 -8.34
C LEU A 320 17.59 5.93 -7.81
N LEU A 321 16.52 5.82 -7.04
CA LEU A 321 16.08 4.55 -6.47
C LEU A 321 14.97 3.88 -7.30
N SER A 322 14.04 4.67 -7.85
CA SER A 322 12.88 4.10 -8.54
C SER A 322 13.16 3.66 -9.98
N LEU A 323 14.04 4.35 -10.71
CA LEU A 323 14.38 3.98 -12.09
C LEU A 323 15.10 2.62 -12.15
N PRO A 324 16.19 2.37 -11.36
CA PRO A 324 16.82 1.05 -11.36
C PRO A 324 15.89 -0.06 -10.89
N ALA A 325 15.06 0.22 -9.87
CA ALA A 325 14.07 -0.75 -9.39
C ALA A 325 13.04 -1.09 -10.47
N ALA A 326 12.56 -0.08 -11.22
CA ALA A 326 11.65 -0.30 -12.34
C ALA A 326 12.31 -1.13 -13.46
N ALA A 327 13.55 -0.81 -13.86
CA ALA A 327 14.28 -1.55 -14.86
C ALA A 327 14.50 -3.01 -14.47
N LEU A 328 14.86 -3.27 -13.20
CA LEU A 328 15.01 -4.64 -12.70
C LEU A 328 13.68 -5.40 -12.66
N LEU A 329 12.59 -4.76 -12.23
CA LEU A 329 11.26 -5.37 -12.27
C LEU A 329 10.78 -5.65 -13.70
N ILE A 330 11.18 -4.84 -14.68
CA ILE A 330 10.87 -5.08 -16.10
C ILE A 330 11.68 -6.26 -16.64
N VAL A 331 12.99 -6.23 -16.48
CA VAL A 331 13.89 -7.23 -17.07
C VAL A 331 13.78 -8.58 -16.36
N LEU A 332 13.65 -8.57 -15.03
CA LEU A 332 13.59 -9.78 -14.21
C LEU A 332 12.14 -10.19 -13.86
N ALA A 333 11.10 -9.62 -14.51
CA ALA A 333 9.70 -9.87 -14.17
C ALA A 333 9.39 -11.37 -14.09
N GLN A 334 9.69 -12.12 -15.14
CA GLN A 334 9.39 -13.55 -15.20
C GLN A 334 10.20 -14.38 -14.19
N PRO A 335 11.53 -14.27 -14.09
CA PRO A 335 12.29 -14.97 -13.05
C PRO A 335 11.82 -14.64 -11.63
N ILE A 336 11.51 -13.37 -11.33
CA ILE A 336 11.02 -12.97 -10.00
C ILE A 336 9.66 -13.62 -9.71
N VAL A 337 8.70 -13.56 -10.63
CA VAL A 337 7.36 -14.13 -10.44
C VAL A 337 7.45 -15.65 -10.31
N VAL A 338 8.25 -16.30 -11.14
CA VAL A 338 8.49 -17.76 -11.07
C VAL A 338 9.09 -18.14 -9.71
N PHE A 339 10.15 -17.46 -9.28
CA PHE A 339 10.79 -17.75 -8.01
C PHE A 339 9.87 -17.56 -6.81
N LEU A 340 9.03 -16.53 -6.82
CA LEU A 340 8.21 -16.17 -5.66
C LEU A 340 6.88 -16.92 -5.62
N PHE A 341 6.23 -17.14 -6.76
CA PHE A 341 4.84 -17.58 -6.79
C PHE A 341 4.63 -18.94 -7.48
N ARG A 342 5.53 -19.38 -8.37
CA ARG A 342 5.38 -20.64 -9.09
C ARG A 342 5.59 -21.85 -8.19
N HIS A 343 4.66 -22.05 -7.27
CA HIS A 343 4.65 -23.21 -6.36
C HIS A 343 3.20 -23.67 -6.18
N GLY A 344 2.99 -24.97 -5.93
CA GLY A 344 1.67 -25.55 -5.70
C GLY A 344 0.74 -25.34 -6.91
N GLN A 345 -0.35 -24.61 -6.72
CA GLN A 345 -1.40 -24.38 -7.74
C GLN A 345 -1.06 -23.26 -8.73
N PHE A 346 0.02 -22.50 -8.51
CA PHE A 346 0.40 -21.39 -9.39
C PHE A 346 1.22 -21.90 -10.58
N SER A 347 0.63 -21.93 -11.76
CA SER A 347 1.23 -22.48 -12.97
C SER A 347 2.28 -21.55 -13.61
N LEU A 348 3.05 -22.10 -14.57
CA LEU A 348 3.98 -21.29 -15.38
C LEU A 348 3.24 -20.29 -16.27
N SER A 349 2.05 -20.63 -16.74
CA SER A 349 1.19 -19.71 -17.48
C SER A 349 0.78 -18.53 -16.60
N ASP A 350 0.37 -18.79 -15.35
CA ASP A 350 0.04 -17.73 -14.38
C ASP A 350 1.23 -16.82 -14.11
N ALA A 351 2.42 -17.42 -14.00
CA ALA A 351 3.65 -16.67 -13.81
C ALA A 351 3.92 -15.74 -15.01
N SER A 352 3.71 -16.21 -16.23
CA SER A 352 3.88 -15.39 -17.44
C SER A 352 2.86 -14.25 -17.50
N GLN A 353 1.57 -14.53 -17.26
CA GLN A 353 0.53 -13.50 -17.25
C GLN A 353 0.76 -12.45 -16.15
N THR A 354 1.19 -12.90 -14.97
CA THR A 354 1.56 -12.00 -13.87
C THR A 354 2.79 -11.15 -14.22
N ALA A 355 3.81 -11.74 -14.88
CA ALA A 355 5.02 -11.03 -15.27
C ALA A 355 4.71 -9.91 -16.28
N TRP A 356 3.83 -10.12 -17.24
CA TRP A 356 3.40 -9.05 -18.16
C TRP A 356 2.72 -7.89 -17.42
N ALA A 357 1.90 -8.19 -16.42
CA ALA A 357 1.30 -7.15 -15.58
C ALA A 357 2.35 -6.42 -14.72
N VAL A 358 3.38 -7.13 -14.20
CA VAL A 358 4.52 -6.51 -13.49
C VAL A 358 5.26 -5.55 -14.39
N ILE A 359 5.56 -5.94 -15.63
CA ILE A 359 6.22 -5.08 -16.62
C ILE A 359 5.39 -3.81 -16.83
N ALA A 360 4.09 -3.96 -17.12
CA ALA A 360 3.21 -2.84 -17.38
C ALA A 360 3.13 -1.85 -16.19
N TYR A 361 3.01 -2.35 -14.96
CA TYR A 361 3.02 -1.51 -13.76
C TYR A 361 4.37 -0.85 -13.49
N SER A 362 5.48 -1.55 -13.78
CA SER A 362 6.84 -1.09 -13.42
C SER A 362 7.27 0.11 -14.25
N VAL A 363 6.77 0.25 -15.48
CA VAL A 363 6.98 1.46 -16.31
C VAL A 363 6.46 2.72 -15.62
N GLY A 364 5.36 2.61 -14.87
CA GLY A 364 4.77 3.72 -14.10
C GLY A 364 5.45 4.02 -12.76
N LEU A 365 6.30 3.11 -12.24
CA LEU A 365 6.87 3.23 -10.90
C LEU A 365 7.62 4.54 -10.64
N PRO A 366 8.50 5.03 -11.52
CA PRO A 366 9.16 6.33 -11.34
C PRO A 366 8.17 7.49 -11.25
N CYS A 367 7.10 7.46 -12.05
CA CYS A 367 6.07 8.50 -12.05
C CYS A 367 5.30 8.54 -10.71
N TYR A 368 4.98 7.38 -10.13
CA TYR A 368 4.37 7.30 -8.79
C TYR A 368 5.28 7.88 -7.71
N VAL A 369 6.57 7.53 -7.74
CA VAL A 369 7.54 8.04 -6.76
C VAL A 369 7.71 9.55 -6.91
N MET A 370 7.83 10.06 -8.14
CA MET A 370 7.92 11.50 -8.40
C MET A 370 6.66 12.24 -7.95
N THR A 371 5.47 11.72 -8.22
CA THR A 371 4.21 12.31 -7.75
C THR A 371 4.21 12.43 -6.22
N LYS A 372 4.65 11.38 -5.51
CA LYS A 372 4.80 11.42 -4.04
C LYS A 372 5.85 12.41 -3.56
N ALA A 373 6.86 12.70 -4.37
CA ALA A 373 7.85 13.75 -4.07
C ALA A 373 7.33 15.17 -4.35
N LEU A 374 6.44 15.36 -5.35
CA LEU A 374 5.95 16.67 -5.73
C LEU A 374 4.71 17.12 -4.93
N MET A 375 3.86 16.20 -4.54
CA MET A 375 2.61 16.47 -3.81
C MET A 375 2.82 17.23 -2.49
N PRO A 376 3.82 16.94 -1.64
CA PRO A 376 4.08 17.68 -0.40
C PRO A 376 4.29 19.18 -0.59
N ASN A 377 4.71 19.62 -1.77
CA ASN A 377 4.91 21.02 -2.09
C ASN A 377 3.60 21.83 -2.06
N PHE A 378 2.47 21.21 -2.46
CA PHE A 378 1.13 21.80 -2.33
C PHE A 378 0.67 21.83 -0.87
N PHE A 379 0.85 20.71 -0.15
CA PHE A 379 0.44 20.61 1.26
C PHE A 379 1.21 21.57 2.17
N ALA A 380 2.51 21.75 1.94
CA ALA A 380 3.34 22.69 2.70
C ALA A 380 2.88 24.15 2.55
N ARG A 381 2.12 24.48 1.48
CA ARG A 381 1.50 25.78 1.22
C ARG A 381 0.01 25.83 1.60
N GLY A 382 -0.53 24.76 2.20
CA GLY A 382 -1.94 24.67 2.59
C GLY A 382 -2.90 24.38 1.42
N ASP A 383 -2.40 24.12 0.21
CA ASP A 383 -3.24 23.78 -0.93
C ASP A 383 -3.55 22.27 -0.93
N THR A 384 -4.67 21.93 -0.31
CA THR A 384 -5.19 20.55 -0.28
C THR A 384 -6.19 20.28 -1.43
N ILE A 385 -6.71 21.32 -2.07
CA ILE A 385 -7.76 21.21 -3.09
C ILE A 385 -7.17 20.78 -4.44
N THR A 386 -6.03 21.34 -4.82
CA THR A 386 -5.40 21.03 -6.11
C THR A 386 -5.03 19.56 -6.26
N PRO A 387 -4.41 18.88 -5.27
CA PRO A 387 -4.18 17.43 -5.32
C PRO A 387 -5.47 16.62 -5.50
N VAL A 388 -6.57 17.01 -4.89
CA VAL A 388 -7.87 16.34 -5.06
C VAL A 388 -8.39 16.48 -6.50
N LYS A 389 -8.30 17.69 -7.09
CA LYS A 389 -8.67 17.91 -8.50
C LYS A 389 -7.81 17.08 -9.45
N TYR A 390 -6.51 16.95 -9.19
CA TYR A 390 -5.64 16.10 -9.98
C TYR A 390 -6.01 14.62 -9.86
N SER A 391 -6.33 14.15 -8.66
CA SER A 391 -6.80 12.78 -8.44
C SER A 391 -8.07 12.45 -9.22
N PHE A 392 -8.99 13.41 -9.36
CA PHE A 392 -10.18 13.24 -10.20
C PHE A 392 -9.83 13.03 -11.67
N TRP A 393 -8.96 13.84 -12.24
CA TRP A 393 -8.52 13.67 -13.64
C TRP A 393 -7.71 12.41 -13.87
N VAL A 394 -6.91 12.00 -12.88
CA VAL A 394 -6.21 10.71 -12.88
C VAL A 394 -7.21 9.56 -12.93
N PHE A 395 -8.27 9.63 -12.13
CA PHE A 395 -9.36 8.65 -12.17
C PHE A 395 -10.04 8.58 -13.55
N VAL A 396 -10.41 9.74 -14.12
CA VAL A 396 -11.04 9.79 -15.46
C VAL A 396 -10.12 9.18 -16.51
N THR A 397 -8.83 9.54 -16.48
CA THR A 397 -7.83 8.97 -17.40
C THR A 397 -7.72 7.46 -17.22
N ASN A 398 -7.58 6.98 -15.99
CA ASN A 398 -7.49 5.55 -15.69
C ASN A 398 -8.72 4.78 -16.20
N LEU A 399 -9.93 5.27 -15.89
CA LEU A 399 -11.18 4.66 -16.33
C LEU A 399 -11.27 4.60 -17.87
N THR A 400 -10.96 5.69 -18.55
CA THR A 400 -11.01 5.76 -20.02
C THR A 400 -10.06 4.75 -20.65
N PHE A 401 -8.80 4.74 -20.22
CA PHE A 401 -7.80 3.82 -20.77
C PHE A 401 -8.02 2.38 -20.32
N ASN A 402 -8.60 2.12 -19.15
CA ASN A 402 -9.02 0.78 -18.73
C ASN A 402 -10.02 0.21 -19.73
N ILE A 403 -11.09 0.95 -20.07
CA ILE A 403 -12.15 0.51 -21.00
C ILE A 403 -11.58 0.25 -22.41
N ILE A 404 -10.65 1.08 -22.85
CA ILE A 404 -10.04 0.95 -24.18
C ILE A 404 -9.07 -0.24 -24.19
N LEU A 405 -8.07 -0.23 -23.30
CA LEU A 405 -6.95 -1.17 -23.37
C LEU A 405 -7.30 -2.57 -22.90
N MET A 406 -8.28 -2.74 -22.02
CA MET A 406 -8.72 -4.08 -21.61
C MET A 406 -9.24 -4.91 -22.77
N ARG A 407 -9.79 -4.28 -23.82
CA ARG A 407 -10.32 -4.98 -25.00
C ARG A 407 -9.21 -5.59 -25.86
N PHE A 408 -8.03 -4.98 -25.88
CA PHE A 408 -6.89 -5.41 -26.71
C PHE A 408 -5.88 -6.24 -25.94
N PHE A 409 -5.65 -5.91 -24.67
CA PHE A 409 -4.58 -6.47 -23.84
C PHE A 409 -5.08 -7.15 -22.57
N GLY A 410 -6.40 -7.30 -22.39
CA GLY A 410 -6.96 -7.92 -21.21
C GLY A 410 -6.51 -7.26 -19.90
N HIS A 411 -6.06 -8.07 -18.93
CA HIS A 411 -5.58 -7.58 -17.62
C HIS A 411 -4.30 -6.73 -17.73
N VAL A 412 -3.44 -6.99 -18.72
CA VAL A 412 -2.25 -6.17 -18.96
C VAL A 412 -2.66 -4.76 -19.39
N GLY A 413 -3.74 -4.63 -20.18
CA GLY A 413 -4.31 -3.34 -20.57
C GLY A 413 -4.73 -2.48 -19.38
N ILE A 414 -5.27 -3.10 -18.33
CA ILE A 414 -5.64 -2.41 -17.08
C ILE A 414 -4.37 -1.95 -16.33
N ALA A 415 -3.32 -2.76 -16.29
CA ALA A 415 -2.03 -2.35 -15.72
C ALA A 415 -1.40 -1.18 -16.51
N MET A 416 -1.50 -1.20 -17.85
CA MET A 416 -1.04 -0.10 -18.70
C MET A 416 -1.85 1.18 -18.48
N ALA A 417 -3.18 1.10 -18.35
CA ALA A 417 -4.04 2.25 -18.07
C ALA A 417 -3.65 2.93 -16.75
N THR A 418 -3.35 2.13 -15.72
CA THR A 418 -2.88 2.61 -14.43
C THR A 418 -1.52 3.33 -14.56
N THR A 419 -0.63 2.82 -15.40
CA THR A 419 0.64 3.45 -15.73
C THR A 419 0.46 4.76 -16.49
N ILE A 420 -0.42 4.81 -17.50
CA ILE A 420 -0.75 6.04 -18.23
C ILE A 420 -1.29 7.10 -17.29
N ALA A 421 -2.19 6.72 -16.39
CA ALA A 421 -2.74 7.61 -15.37
C ALA A 421 -1.64 8.17 -14.43
N ALA A 422 -0.59 7.39 -14.13
CA ALA A 422 0.56 7.88 -13.37
C ALA A 422 1.38 8.93 -14.14
N PHE A 423 1.58 8.77 -15.44
CA PHE A 423 2.22 9.79 -16.28
C PHE A 423 1.40 11.08 -16.34
N VAL A 424 0.07 10.97 -16.50
CA VAL A 424 -0.82 12.14 -16.47
C VAL A 424 -0.77 12.83 -15.10
N SER A 425 -0.79 12.07 -14.01
CA SER A 425 -0.63 12.58 -12.66
C SER A 425 0.66 13.40 -12.52
N LEU A 426 1.79 12.80 -12.90
CA LEU A 426 3.09 13.48 -12.86
C LEU A 426 3.07 14.77 -13.67
N GLY A 427 2.55 14.73 -14.91
CA GLY A 427 2.43 15.91 -15.77
C GLY A 427 1.61 17.04 -15.13
N GLN A 428 0.49 16.70 -14.48
CA GLN A 428 -0.34 17.67 -13.75
C GLN A 428 0.39 18.33 -12.58
N TYR A 429 1.12 17.53 -11.77
CA TYR A 429 1.91 18.07 -10.66
C TYR A 429 3.03 18.98 -11.15
N VAL A 430 3.77 18.58 -12.17
CA VAL A 430 4.86 19.38 -12.78
C VAL A 430 4.30 20.69 -13.36
N ALA A 431 3.26 20.62 -14.19
CA ALA A 431 2.61 21.79 -14.77
C ALA A 431 2.02 22.72 -13.71
N GLY A 432 1.38 22.13 -12.67
CA GLY A 432 0.78 22.89 -11.58
C GLY A 432 1.79 23.64 -10.72
N LEU A 433 2.94 23.04 -10.44
CA LEU A 433 4.04 23.68 -9.69
C LEU A 433 4.70 24.79 -10.53
N LYS A 434 4.94 24.53 -11.82
CA LYS A 434 5.50 25.52 -12.75
C LYS A 434 4.55 26.73 -12.89
N LYS A 435 3.24 26.50 -13.11
CA LYS A 435 2.26 27.57 -13.29
C LYS A 435 2.17 28.52 -12.08
N ARG A 436 2.43 28.01 -10.88
CA ARG A 436 2.38 28.79 -9.63
C ARG A 436 3.73 29.33 -9.18
N ASP A 437 4.77 29.12 -9.98
CA ASP A 437 6.17 29.43 -9.63
C ASP A 437 6.63 28.82 -8.29
N TYR A 438 6.04 27.67 -7.93
CA TYR A 438 6.42 26.97 -6.71
C TYR A 438 7.70 26.19 -6.90
N TRP A 439 7.86 25.58 -8.08
CA TRP A 439 9.03 24.79 -8.47
C TRP A 439 8.97 24.44 -9.96
N GLN A 440 10.13 24.34 -10.59
CA GLN A 440 10.30 23.90 -11.97
C GLN A 440 11.62 23.17 -12.16
N PHE A 441 11.71 22.33 -13.18
CA PHE A 441 12.94 21.67 -13.53
C PHE A 441 13.98 22.69 -13.97
N GLN A 442 15.15 22.66 -13.29
CA GLN A 442 16.31 23.43 -13.70
C GLN A 442 17.26 22.58 -14.55
N LYS A 443 18.04 23.23 -15.42
CA LYS A 443 18.99 22.54 -16.31
C LYS A 443 19.93 21.55 -15.58
N PRO A 444 20.52 21.87 -14.41
CA PRO A 444 21.37 20.91 -13.68
C PRO A 444 20.63 19.64 -13.25
N LEU A 445 19.37 19.78 -12.80
CA LEU A 445 18.53 18.63 -12.41
C LEU A 445 18.17 17.77 -13.62
N LEU A 446 17.79 18.38 -14.74
CA LEU A 446 17.50 17.65 -15.98
C LEU A 446 18.71 16.84 -16.48
N ILE A 447 19.91 17.41 -16.43
CA ILE A 447 21.15 16.69 -16.79
C ILE A 447 21.36 15.49 -15.86
N LYS A 448 21.15 15.65 -14.55
CA LYS A 448 21.23 14.52 -13.59
C LYS A 448 20.18 13.45 -13.88
N MET A 449 18.94 13.85 -14.14
CA MET A 449 17.87 12.91 -14.51
C MET A 449 18.22 12.11 -15.75
N LEU A 450 18.73 12.75 -16.79
CA LEU A 450 19.20 12.07 -18.02
C LEU A 450 20.35 11.10 -17.73
N LYS A 451 21.32 11.49 -16.89
CA LYS A 451 22.40 10.60 -16.48
C LYS A 451 21.88 9.37 -15.72
N ILE A 452 20.96 9.56 -14.74
CA ILE A 452 20.35 8.45 -14.00
C ILE A 452 19.61 7.52 -14.96
N PHE A 453 18.84 8.09 -15.89
CA PHE A 453 18.10 7.31 -16.88
C PHE A 453 19.05 6.51 -17.78
N SER A 454 20.10 7.13 -18.33
CA SER A 454 21.08 6.46 -19.20
C SER A 454 21.80 5.32 -18.46
N VAL A 455 22.27 5.57 -17.23
CA VAL A 455 22.90 4.54 -16.39
C VAL A 455 21.93 3.38 -16.12
N THR A 456 20.66 3.69 -15.86
CA THR A 456 19.62 2.68 -15.64
C THR A 456 19.37 1.84 -16.90
N VAL A 457 19.31 2.46 -18.07
CA VAL A 457 19.13 1.74 -19.35
C VAL A 457 20.31 0.80 -19.61
N ILE A 458 21.55 1.28 -19.44
CA ILE A 458 22.75 0.44 -19.61
C ILE A 458 22.75 -0.72 -18.63
N MET A 459 22.39 -0.46 -17.36
CA MET A 459 22.22 -1.53 -16.36
C MET A 459 21.16 -2.54 -16.80
N GLY A 460 20.00 -2.08 -17.27
CA GLY A 460 18.91 -2.94 -17.72
C GLY A 460 19.30 -3.82 -18.90
N VAL A 461 19.99 -3.26 -19.90
CA VAL A 461 20.54 -4.01 -21.04
C VAL A 461 21.56 -5.03 -20.55
N GLY A 462 22.51 -4.63 -19.68
CA GLY A 462 23.49 -5.57 -19.13
C GLY A 462 22.86 -6.73 -18.37
N VAL A 463 21.81 -6.49 -17.59
CA VAL A 463 21.07 -7.56 -16.90
C VAL A 463 20.30 -8.45 -17.89
N HIS A 464 19.77 -7.88 -18.97
CA HIS A 464 19.13 -8.67 -20.02
C HIS A 464 20.13 -9.63 -20.69
N GLU A 465 21.30 -9.12 -21.09
CA GLU A 465 22.38 -9.96 -21.66
C GLU A 465 22.84 -11.03 -20.66
N TYR A 466 22.99 -10.68 -19.38
CA TYR A 466 23.27 -11.66 -18.33
C TYR A 466 22.23 -12.79 -18.33
N LEU A 467 20.94 -12.47 -18.42
CA LEU A 467 19.89 -13.51 -18.47
C LEU A 467 19.99 -14.39 -19.71
N GLN A 468 20.31 -13.83 -20.88
CA GLN A 468 20.51 -14.62 -22.10
C GLN A 468 21.69 -15.62 -21.94
N VAL A 469 22.79 -15.17 -21.36
CA VAL A 469 23.94 -16.01 -21.03
C VAL A 469 23.55 -17.11 -20.04
N MET A 470 22.80 -16.76 -18.98
CA MET A 470 22.33 -17.75 -17.98
C MET A 470 21.36 -18.75 -18.61
N GLN A 471 20.50 -18.32 -19.52
CA GLN A 471 19.59 -19.22 -20.24
C GLN A 471 20.33 -20.20 -21.15
N PHE A 472 21.45 -19.77 -21.75
CA PHE A 472 22.29 -20.65 -22.55
C PHE A 472 22.99 -21.72 -21.70
N TYR A 473 23.57 -21.36 -20.55
CA TYR A 473 24.28 -22.31 -19.67
C TYR A 473 23.34 -23.13 -18.78
N PHE A 474 22.18 -22.59 -18.43
CA PHE A 474 21.17 -23.21 -17.56
C PHE A 474 19.79 -23.14 -18.23
N PRO A 475 19.52 -23.90 -19.30
CA PRO A 475 18.28 -23.76 -20.09
C PRO A 475 17.01 -23.95 -19.28
N GLN A 476 17.09 -24.72 -18.17
CA GLN A 476 15.96 -25.01 -17.30
C GLN A 476 15.98 -24.23 -15.98
N TYR A 477 16.71 -23.10 -15.89
CA TYR A 477 16.83 -22.37 -14.62
C TYR A 477 15.48 -21.93 -14.07
N LEU A 478 14.49 -21.66 -14.92
CA LEU A 478 13.13 -21.30 -14.48
C LEU A 478 12.34 -22.50 -13.89
N THR A 479 12.78 -23.73 -14.08
CA THR A 479 12.08 -24.94 -13.57
C THR A 479 12.63 -25.40 -12.23
N ASP A 480 13.87 -25.04 -11.91
CA ASP A 480 14.54 -25.38 -10.66
C ASP A 480 14.66 -24.16 -9.74
N TYR A 481 14.18 -24.29 -8.51
CA TYR A 481 14.14 -23.22 -7.52
C TYR A 481 15.54 -22.68 -7.17
N LEU A 482 16.53 -23.57 -6.95
CA LEU A 482 17.88 -23.16 -6.59
C LEU A 482 18.59 -22.45 -7.74
N ASN A 483 18.40 -22.93 -8.96
CA ASN A 483 18.96 -22.30 -10.14
C ASN A 483 18.30 -20.93 -10.39
N THR A 484 16.98 -20.82 -10.25
CA THR A 484 16.27 -19.52 -10.35
C THR A 484 16.79 -18.54 -9.30
N PHE A 485 16.97 -18.98 -8.05
CA PHE A 485 17.54 -18.14 -6.99
C PHE A 485 18.96 -17.69 -7.33
N GLY A 486 19.83 -18.62 -7.77
CA GLY A 486 21.21 -18.30 -8.15
C GLY A 486 21.30 -17.27 -9.28
N VAL A 487 20.47 -17.45 -10.32
CA VAL A 487 20.38 -16.51 -11.45
C VAL A 487 19.89 -15.14 -10.99
N LEU A 488 18.85 -15.07 -10.14
CA LEU A 488 18.33 -13.82 -9.60
C LEU A 488 19.34 -13.10 -8.70
N ALA A 489 20.01 -13.84 -7.81
CA ALA A 489 21.03 -13.28 -6.93
C ALA A 489 22.21 -12.73 -7.73
N GLY A 490 22.70 -13.50 -8.72
CA GLY A 490 23.73 -13.05 -9.65
C GLY A 490 23.33 -11.81 -10.44
N ALA A 491 22.10 -11.79 -10.99
CA ALA A 491 21.56 -10.64 -11.69
C ALA A 491 21.49 -9.39 -10.80
N GLY A 492 21.07 -9.55 -9.54
CA GLY A 492 21.01 -8.47 -8.56
C GLY A 492 22.39 -7.89 -8.21
N ILE A 493 23.39 -8.76 -7.98
CA ILE A 493 24.78 -8.34 -7.72
C ILE A 493 25.35 -7.64 -8.96
N PHE A 494 25.16 -8.20 -10.14
CA PHE A 494 25.63 -7.65 -11.43
C PHE A 494 25.00 -6.28 -11.71
N ALA A 495 23.68 -6.15 -11.52
CA ALA A 495 22.98 -4.88 -11.66
C ALA A 495 23.52 -3.82 -10.71
N LEU A 496 23.72 -4.17 -9.44
CA LEU A 496 24.24 -3.25 -8.44
C LEU A 496 25.67 -2.80 -8.78
N ALA A 497 26.52 -3.74 -9.23
CA ALA A 497 27.89 -3.43 -9.65
C ALA A 497 27.91 -2.47 -10.85
N ILE A 498 27.14 -2.75 -11.91
CA ILE A 498 27.05 -1.87 -13.07
C ILE A 498 26.52 -0.50 -12.66
N PHE A 499 25.39 -0.47 -11.94
CA PHE A 499 24.74 0.78 -11.57
C PHE A 499 25.65 1.68 -10.74
N LEU A 500 26.26 1.16 -9.68
CA LEU A 500 27.14 1.93 -8.78
C LEU A 500 28.40 2.42 -9.51
N THR A 501 29.00 1.58 -10.37
CA THR A 501 30.18 1.94 -11.13
C THR A 501 29.88 3.08 -12.11
N LEU A 502 28.81 2.93 -12.91
CA LEU A 502 28.42 3.94 -13.90
C LEU A 502 27.90 5.22 -13.23
N ALA A 503 27.14 5.11 -12.14
CA ALA A 503 26.65 6.26 -11.37
C ALA A 503 27.80 7.08 -10.79
N LYS A 504 28.89 6.43 -10.37
CA LYS A 504 30.13 7.08 -9.92
C LYS A 504 30.86 7.76 -11.09
N ILE A 505 31.08 7.06 -12.21
CA ILE A 505 31.75 7.61 -13.41
C ILE A 505 31.00 8.82 -13.96
N CYS A 506 29.66 8.74 -14.03
CA CYS A 506 28.81 9.85 -14.52
C CYS A 506 28.62 10.98 -13.50
N GLY A 507 29.17 10.87 -12.28
CA GLY A 507 29.05 11.87 -11.22
C GLY A 507 27.59 12.04 -10.72
N VAL A 508 26.80 10.97 -10.79
CA VAL A 508 25.42 10.94 -10.27
C VAL A 508 25.41 10.73 -8.77
N VAL A 509 26.31 9.88 -8.26
CA VAL A 509 26.42 9.53 -6.85
C VAL A 509 27.84 9.77 -6.38
N ASP A 510 27.99 10.62 -5.37
CA ASP A 510 29.25 10.73 -4.61
C ASP A 510 29.24 9.72 -3.46
N ILE A 511 29.76 8.54 -3.74
CA ILE A 511 29.83 7.42 -2.77
C ILE A 511 30.62 7.84 -1.51
N TRP A 512 31.61 8.72 -1.67
CA TRP A 512 32.41 9.22 -0.55
C TRP A 512 31.61 10.14 0.40
N GLN A 513 30.68 10.94 -0.14
CA GLN A 513 29.78 11.74 0.69
C GLN A 513 28.83 10.83 1.52
N ILE A 514 28.32 9.76 0.93
CA ILE A 514 27.44 8.80 1.64
C ILE A 514 28.21 8.10 2.76
N ILE A 515 29.43 7.64 2.49
CA ILE A 515 30.29 6.98 3.48
C ILE A 515 30.70 7.95 4.59
N ARG A 516 31.06 9.21 4.25
CA ARG A 516 31.39 10.25 5.23
C ARG A 516 30.21 10.63 6.11
N ALA A 517 29.02 10.80 5.54
CA ALA A 517 27.79 11.07 6.30
C ALA A 517 27.43 9.91 7.26
N GLY A 518 27.64 8.68 6.84
CA GLY A 518 27.51 7.50 7.68
C GLY A 518 28.50 7.51 8.86
N ARG A 519 29.78 7.75 8.59
CA ARG A 519 30.83 7.80 9.62
C ARG A 519 30.63 8.95 10.63
N GLN A 520 30.21 10.14 10.19
CA GLN A 520 29.94 11.27 11.09
C GLN A 520 28.75 11.00 12.02
N LYS A 521 27.76 10.24 11.57
CA LYS A 521 26.60 9.87 12.38
C LYS A 521 26.92 8.81 13.45
N TYR A 522 27.88 7.93 13.17
CA TYR A 522 28.36 6.92 14.13
C TYR A 522 29.48 7.44 15.03
N GLY A 523 30.34 8.34 14.56
CA GLY A 523 31.44 8.92 15.36
C GLY A 523 30.98 9.92 16.43
N LYS A 524 29.81 10.57 16.28
CA LYS A 524 29.20 11.41 17.33
C LYS A 524 28.48 10.63 18.43
N LYS A 525 28.40 9.27 18.34
CA LYS A 525 27.83 8.40 19.38
C LYS A 525 28.89 7.80 20.32
N SER A 526 30.15 7.97 20.04
CA SER A 526 31.28 7.45 20.85
C SER A 526 32.10 8.55 21.53
N ALA A 527 31.68 9.77 21.51
CA ALA A 527 32.12 10.90 22.34
C ALA A 527 30.91 11.47 23.09
#